data_b4069369f228b35edba5f8fb6a00f893
#
_entry.id   b4069369f228b35edba5f8fb6a00f893
#
_cell.length_a   1.000
_cell.length_b   1.000
_cell.length_c   1.000
_cell.angle_alpha   90.00
_cell.angle_beta   90.00
_cell.angle_gamma   90.00
#
_symmetry.space_group_name_H-M   'P 1'
#
loop_
_entity.id
_entity.type
_entity.pdbx_description
1 polymer ?
#
loop_
_entity_poly.entity_id
_entity_poly.type
_entity_poly.pdbx_seq_one_letter_code
_entity_poly.pdbx_strand_id
1 'polypeptide(L)'
;MGRVFGTAMALLLTLASAEAAERRGMRFWNLTLHTLTSLQFSPPGQNAWGKNQCENDDDKTVDHDERLRITAITPGRYDAKLIDRLGRTCIVKDVDVKNGIFAIEEKQLTNCERR
;
A
#
# COMPACT_ATOMS: atom_id res chain seq x y z
N MET A 1 35.82 -16.71 -25.06
CA MET A 1 34.47 -17.29 -25.07
C MET A 1 33.79 -17.22 -23.73
N GLY A 2 34.46 -17.35 -22.59
CA GLY A 2 33.85 -17.26 -21.25
C GLY A 2 33.23 -15.91 -20.91
N ARG A 3 33.61 -14.84 -21.58
CA ARG A 3 33.09 -13.48 -21.31
C ARG A 3 31.64 -13.28 -21.69
N VAL A 4 31.14 -14.03 -22.68
CA VAL A 4 29.76 -13.90 -23.14
C VAL A 4 28.80 -14.45 -22.10
N PHE A 5 29.14 -15.49 -21.38
CA PHE A 5 28.30 -16.08 -20.36
C PHE A 5 28.08 -15.17 -19.13
N GLY A 6 29.12 -14.41 -18.73
CA GLY A 6 29.00 -13.49 -17.62
C GLY A 6 27.99 -12.35 -17.85
N THR A 7 27.94 -11.83 -19.07
CA THR A 7 27.01 -10.77 -19.46
C THR A 7 25.56 -11.27 -19.43
N ALA A 8 25.31 -12.49 -19.92
CA ALA A 8 23.99 -13.10 -19.92
C ALA A 8 23.46 -13.31 -18.48
N MET A 9 24.32 -13.71 -17.56
CA MET A 9 23.97 -13.90 -16.14
C MET A 9 23.55 -12.60 -15.48
N ALA A 10 24.25 -11.50 -15.73
CA ALA A 10 23.89 -10.20 -15.15
C ALA A 10 22.49 -9.75 -15.60
N LEU A 11 22.16 -9.98 -16.86
CA LEU A 11 20.83 -9.64 -17.39
C LEU A 11 19.72 -10.46 -16.74
N LEU A 12 19.95 -11.78 -16.53
CA LEU A 12 18.98 -12.66 -15.87
C LEU A 12 18.70 -12.26 -14.43
N LEU A 13 19.72 -11.82 -13.68
CA LEU A 13 19.56 -11.35 -12.30
C LEU A 13 18.66 -10.12 -12.25
N THR A 14 18.81 -9.18 -13.17
CA THR A 14 17.96 -7.98 -13.25
C THR A 14 16.49 -8.34 -13.48
N LEU A 15 16.22 -9.26 -14.42
CA LEU A 15 14.87 -9.73 -14.70
C LEU A 15 14.26 -10.44 -13.51
N ALA A 16 15.02 -11.29 -12.81
CA ALA A 16 14.55 -12.00 -11.63
C ALA A 16 14.12 -11.04 -10.52
N SER A 17 14.84 -9.92 -10.30
CA SER A 17 14.49 -8.91 -9.31
C SER A 17 13.19 -8.19 -9.65
N ALA A 18 12.97 -7.84 -10.90
CA ALA A 18 11.74 -7.21 -11.36
C ALA A 18 10.54 -8.14 -11.19
N GLU A 19 10.68 -9.40 -11.57
CA GLU A 19 9.63 -10.40 -11.41
C GLU A 19 9.28 -10.63 -9.94
N ALA A 20 10.25 -10.65 -9.05
CA ALA A 20 10.03 -10.81 -7.62
C ALA A 20 9.22 -9.65 -7.04
N ALA A 21 9.49 -8.40 -7.46
CA ALA A 21 8.75 -7.23 -7.04
C ALA A 21 7.29 -7.30 -7.49
N GLU A 22 7.04 -7.69 -8.73
CA GLU A 22 5.69 -7.85 -9.27
C GLU A 22 4.89 -8.93 -8.53
N ARG A 23 5.53 -10.06 -8.20
CA ARG A 23 4.88 -11.16 -7.50
C ARG A 23 4.49 -10.81 -6.07
N ARG A 24 5.19 -9.87 -5.43
CA ARG A 24 4.83 -9.40 -4.09
C ARG A 24 3.56 -8.56 -4.10
N GLY A 25 3.18 -8.03 -5.26
CA GLY A 25 1.99 -7.21 -5.42
C GLY A 25 2.10 -5.85 -4.75
N MET A 26 0.95 -5.33 -4.38
CA MET A 26 0.85 -4.01 -3.75
C MET A 26 0.98 -4.15 -2.24
N ARG A 27 1.78 -3.28 -1.62
CA ARG A 27 1.98 -3.25 -0.17
C ARG A 27 1.90 -1.81 0.31
N PHE A 28 1.01 -1.59 1.25
CA PHE A 28 0.85 -0.30 1.91
C PHE A 28 1.80 -0.21 3.09
N TRP A 29 2.53 0.90 3.20
CA TRP A 29 3.42 1.19 4.32
C TRP A 29 2.80 2.28 5.19
N ASN A 30 2.47 1.94 6.43
CA ASN A 30 1.85 2.87 7.36
C ASN A 30 2.91 3.81 7.96
N LEU A 31 3.04 4.99 7.41
CA LEU A 31 3.91 6.04 7.94
C LEU A 31 3.11 7.12 8.69
N THR A 32 1.85 6.81 9.06
CA THR A 32 1.12 7.63 10.03
C THR A 32 1.63 7.33 11.43
N LEU A 33 1.26 8.15 12.41
CA LEU A 33 1.77 8.01 13.77
C LEU A 33 1.03 6.94 14.60
N HIS A 34 -0.07 6.39 14.10
CA HIS A 34 -0.93 5.51 14.88
C HIS A 34 -1.26 4.22 14.15
N THR A 35 -1.62 3.20 14.91
CA THR A 35 -2.14 1.95 14.38
C THR A 35 -3.45 2.19 13.65
N LEU A 36 -3.56 1.69 12.43
CA LEU A 36 -4.79 1.73 11.65
C LEU A 36 -5.61 0.46 11.90
N THR A 37 -6.89 0.65 12.10
CA THR A 37 -7.87 -0.44 12.27
C THR A 37 -8.70 -0.63 11.01
N SER A 38 -8.68 0.34 10.10
CA SER A 38 -9.35 0.24 8.80
C SER A 38 -8.58 1.01 7.74
N LEU A 39 -8.51 0.42 6.56
CA LEU A 39 -7.97 1.06 5.36
C LEU A 39 -8.82 0.60 4.18
N GLN A 40 -9.52 1.55 3.56
CA GLN A 40 -10.39 1.28 2.42
C GLN A 40 -10.04 2.21 1.28
N PHE A 41 -10.20 1.71 0.05
CA PHE A 41 -9.95 2.50 -1.15
C PHE A 41 -11.24 2.65 -1.95
N SER A 42 -11.37 3.78 -2.63
CA SER A 42 -12.47 4.09 -3.54
C SER A 42 -11.91 4.70 -4.82
N PRO A 43 -12.54 4.44 -5.97
CA PRO A 43 -12.26 5.25 -7.15
C PRO A 43 -12.42 6.73 -6.81
N PRO A 44 -11.61 7.63 -7.40
CA PRO A 44 -11.61 9.04 -7.01
C PRO A 44 -13.00 9.69 -7.03
N GLY A 45 -13.36 10.32 -5.94
CA GLY A 45 -14.60 11.07 -5.80
C GLY A 45 -15.89 10.27 -5.69
N GLN A 46 -15.82 8.94 -5.73
CA GLN A 46 -17.04 8.11 -5.76
C GLN A 46 -17.54 7.67 -4.39
N ASN A 47 -16.73 7.76 -3.34
CA ASN A 47 -17.06 7.25 -2.01
C ASN A 47 -17.58 5.80 -2.04
N ALA A 48 -17.06 5.01 -2.97
CA ALA A 48 -17.40 3.60 -3.14
C ALA A 48 -16.34 2.75 -2.43
N TRP A 49 -16.36 2.79 -1.11
CA TRP A 49 -15.32 2.19 -0.27
C TRP A 49 -15.34 0.67 -0.37
N GLY A 50 -14.21 0.11 -0.75
CA GLY A 50 -14.02 -1.33 -0.87
C GLY A 50 -13.75 -2.00 0.48
N LYS A 51 -13.22 -3.20 0.44
CA LYS A 51 -12.95 -3.97 1.65
C LYS A 51 -12.01 -3.24 2.59
N ASN A 52 -12.08 -3.55 3.88
CA ASN A 52 -11.07 -3.12 4.84
C ASN A 52 -9.81 -3.94 4.64
N GLN A 53 -8.77 -3.33 4.10
CA GLN A 53 -7.51 -4.00 3.80
C GLN A 53 -6.78 -4.50 5.06
N CYS A 54 -7.05 -3.90 6.21
CA CYS A 54 -6.47 -4.36 7.47
C CYS A 54 -6.83 -5.82 7.79
N GLU A 55 -7.93 -6.33 7.24
CA GLU A 55 -8.30 -7.73 7.38
C GLU A 55 -7.28 -8.70 6.77
N ASN A 56 -6.39 -8.21 5.91
CA ASN A 56 -5.34 -9.03 5.32
C ASN A 56 -4.22 -9.35 6.31
N ASP A 57 -4.16 -8.69 7.44
CA ASP A 57 -3.17 -8.94 8.48
C ASP A 57 -3.77 -9.85 9.57
N ASP A 58 -2.92 -10.62 10.24
CA ASP A 58 -3.36 -11.61 11.23
C ASP A 58 -4.08 -10.97 12.41
N ASP A 59 -3.63 -9.82 12.88
CA ASP A 59 -4.26 -9.10 13.98
C ASP A 59 -5.28 -8.04 13.50
N LYS A 60 -5.49 -7.94 12.19
CA LYS A 60 -6.45 -7.04 11.54
C LYS A 60 -6.17 -5.56 11.78
N THR A 61 -4.93 -5.23 12.01
CA THR A 61 -4.45 -3.85 12.16
C THR A 61 -3.15 -3.69 11.38
N VAL A 62 -2.77 -2.44 11.12
CA VAL A 62 -1.42 -2.15 10.63
C VAL A 62 -0.81 -1.06 11.48
N ASP A 63 0.27 -1.42 12.15
CA ASP A 63 0.96 -0.53 13.08
C ASP A 63 1.81 0.49 12.33
N HIS A 64 2.24 1.53 13.05
CA HIS A 64 3.22 2.47 12.53
C HIS A 64 4.44 1.72 12.01
N ASP A 65 4.91 2.10 10.82
CA ASP A 65 6.08 1.51 10.15
C ASP A 65 5.89 0.06 9.66
N GLU A 66 4.70 -0.48 9.78
CA GLU A 66 4.36 -1.81 9.27
C GLU A 66 3.87 -1.75 7.83
N ARG A 67 4.08 -2.84 7.10
CA ARG A 67 3.62 -2.98 5.72
C ARG A 67 2.47 -3.97 5.66
N LEU A 68 1.45 -3.63 4.87
CA LEU A 68 0.22 -4.38 4.74
C LEU A 68 0.02 -4.78 3.29
N ARG A 69 -0.27 -6.05 3.05
CA ARG A 69 -0.63 -6.50 1.71
C ARG A 69 -1.97 -5.90 1.29
N ILE A 70 -2.04 -5.39 0.07
CA ILE A 70 -3.27 -4.85 -0.52
C ILE A 70 -3.78 -5.84 -1.56
N THR A 71 -5.07 -6.18 -1.49
CA THR A 71 -5.72 -7.15 -2.36
C THR A 71 -7.02 -6.59 -2.93
N ALA A 72 -7.58 -7.29 -3.92
CA ALA A 72 -8.90 -7.01 -4.49
C ALA A 72 -9.04 -5.69 -5.23
N ILE A 73 -7.97 -4.98 -5.49
CA ILE A 73 -7.95 -3.79 -6.35
C ILE A 73 -6.75 -3.88 -7.29
N THR A 74 -6.80 -3.13 -8.38
CA THR A 74 -5.70 -3.02 -9.34
C THR A 74 -4.91 -1.73 -9.09
N PRO A 75 -3.66 -1.65 -9.56
CA PRO A 75 -2.91 -0.38 -9.46
C PRO A 75 -3.65 0.77 -10.12
N GLY A 76 -3.55 1.96 -9.54
CA GLY A 76 -4.21 3.16 -10.04
C GLY A 76 -4.31 4.24 -8.98
N ARG A 77 -5.06 5.29 -9.30
CA ARG A 77 -5.33 6.37 -8.38
C ARG A 77 -6.62 6.09 -7.62
N TYR A 78 -6.57 6.30 -6.31
CA TYR A 78 -7.69 6.05 -5.40
C TYR A 78 -7.77 7.11 -4.33
N ASP A 79 -8.95 7.29 -3.78
CA ASP A 79 -9.10 7.92 -2.47
C ASP A 79 -8.93 6.84 -1.40
N ALA A 80 -8.31 7.16 -0.27
CA ALA A 80 -8.12 6.24 0.83
C ALA A 80 -8.85 6.76 2.08
N LYS A 81 -9.57 5.86 2.76
CA LYS A 81 -10.18 6.14 4.05
C LYS A 81 -9.46 5.34 5.12
N LEU A 82 -8.90 6.05 6.10
CA LEU A 82 -8.16 5.45 7.20
C LEU A 82 -8.89 5.70 8.51
N ILE A 83 -9.01 4.66 9.33
CA ILE A 83 -9.51 4.79 10.70
C ILE A 83 -8.39 4.31 11.61
N ASP A 84 -7.99 5.13 12.58
CA ASP A 84 -6.94 4.77 13.52
C ASP A 84 -7.52 4.34 14.87
N ARG A 85 -6.64 3.83 15.72
CA ARG A 85 -7.02 3.30 17.03
C ARG A 85 -7.53 4.39 17.98
N LEU A 86 -7.25 5.65 17.70
CA LEU A 86 -7.76 6.79 18.48
C LEU A 86 -9.19 7.19 18.07
N GLY A 87 -9.78 6.52 17.06
CA GLY A 87 -11.10 6.82 16.56
C GLY A 87 -11.16 7.95 15.54
N ARG A 88 -10.01 8.35 15.01
CA ARG A 88 -9.92 9.37 13.97
C ARG A 88 -10.17 8.71 12.61
N THR A 89 -11.06 9.30 11.81
CA THR A 89 -11.30 8.88 10.42
C THR A 89 -10.78 9.94 9.48
N CYS A 90 -9.86 9.57 8.59
CA CYS A 90 -9.23 10.48 7.64
C CYS A 90 -9.45 10.02 6.21
N ILE A 91 -9.63 10.97 5.30
CA ILE A 91 -9.68 10.69 3.86
C ILE A 91 -8.49 11.38 3.20
N VAL A 92 -7.70 10.58 2.47
CA VAL A 92 -6.56 11.06 1.69
C VAL A 92 -6.93 10.90 0.22
N LYS A 93 -6.91 12.02 -0.51
CA LYS A 93 -7.26 12.04 -1.92
C LYS A 93 -6.06 11.68 -2.79
N ASP A 94 -6.36 11.07 -3.94
CA ASP A 94 -5.41 10.89 -5.03
C ASP A 94 -4.15 10.12 -4.62
N VAL A 95 -4.35 8.97 -3.99
CA VAL A 95 -3.27 8.06 -3.59
C VAL A 95 -2.84 7.22 -4.79
N ASP A 96 -1.55 7.20 -5.07
CA ASP A 96 -0.99 6.36 -6.13
C ASP A 96 -0.75 4.94 -5.61
N VAL A 97 -1.74 4.08 -5.81
CA VAL A 97 -1.65 2.66 -5.46
C VAL A 97 -0.93 1.95 -6.59
N LYS A 98 0.20 1.34 -6.28
CA LYS A 98 1.07 0.73 -7.30
C LYS A 98 1.63 -0.60 -6.82
N ASN A 99 2.11 -1.40 -7.76
CA ASN A 99 2.89 -2.59 -7.44
C ASN A 99 4.16 -2.17 -6.68
N GLY A 100 4.54 -2.98 -5.70
CA GLY A 100 5.58 -2.62 -4.77
C GLY A 100 5.02 -1.87 -3.58
N ILE A 101 5.81 -0.98 -2.99
CA ILE A 101 5.46 -0.30 -1.75
C ILE A 101 4.98 1.12 -2.06
N PHE A 102 3.82 1.49 -1.51
CA PHE A 102 3.33 2.87 -1.47
C PHE A 102 2.96 3.21 -0.03
N ALA A 103 3.07 4.48 0.33
CA ALA A 103 2.92 4.90 1.72
C ALA A 103 1.93 6.05 1.87
N ILE A 104 1.35 6.16 3.07
CA ILE A 104 0.65 7.37 3.51
C ILE A 104 1.35 7.84 4.77
N GLU A 105 1.73 9.12 4.79
CA GLU A 105 2.41 9.75 5.92
C GLU A 105 1.45 10.59 6.75
N GLU A 106 1.80 10.86 7.99
CA GLU A 106 0.95 11.64 8.89
C GLU A 106 0.60 13.02 8.32
N LYS A 107 1.54 13.68 7.64
CA LYS A 107 1.30 15.01 7.05
C LYS A 107 0.21 15.04 5.98
N GLN A 108 -0.14 13.88 5.42
CA GLN A 108 -1.21 13.78 4.42
C GLN A 108 -2.59 13.70 5.06
N LEU A 109 -2.67 13.49 6.37
CA LEU A 109 -3.93 13.32 7.10
C LEU A 109 -4.50 14.69 7.49
N THR A 110 -5.00 15.43 6.52
CA THR A 110 -5.52 16.78 6.70
C THR A 110 -7.05 16.86 6.72
N ASN A 111 -7.73 15.82 6.25
CA ASN A 111 -9.19 15.77 6.20
C ASN A 111 -9.67 14.66 7.14
N CYS A 112 -9.72 14.96 8.40
CA CYS A 112 -10.03 13.99 9.46
C CYS A 112 -11.20 14.44 10.32
N GLU A 113 -11.99 13.44 10.75
CA GLU A 113 -13.04 13.59 11.73
C GLU A 113 -12.74 12.69 12.92
N ARG A 114 -13.07 13.11 14.11
CA ARG A 114 -12.89 12.33 15.33
C ARG A 114 -14.26 12.06 15.95
N ARG A 115 -14.47 10.83 16.39
CA ARG A 115 -15.66 10.45 17.15
C ARG A 115 -15.51 10.75 18.62
#